data_cbfaf3b45ac05585b45dd5485f633ab9
#
_entry.id   cbfaf3b45ac05585b45dd5485f633ab9
#
_cell.length_a   1.000
_cell.length_b   1.000
_cell.length_c   1.000
_cell.angle_alpha   90.00
_cell.angle_beta   90.00
_cell.angle_gamma   90.00
#
_symmetry.space_group_name_H-M   'P 1'
#
loop_
_entity.id
_entity.type
_entity.pdbx_description
1 polymer ?
#
loop_
_entity_poly.entity_id
_entity_poly.type
_entity_poly.pdbx_seq_one_letter_code
_entity_poly.pdbx_strand_id
1 'polypeptide(L)'
;MQTFHDSRLGAYFVMSTDHINDFQFINKLPGLMSILWNQSQGMIDISLDDIRISLQPNQVITATHLQNLEILTKDQPLTSFTFNREFYCVVDHDNEVSCNGILFYGYHEIPLVNIPIMEDPKFKALFQVFDDEFQNRDDIQGEMLQILLKRLIIKITRLAKKQLFGAKSNDSEIELIRQFNILVDKHFKTHKKVSDYADMLFKSPKTLANTFSRLHDATPLQIIHTYVFTNEVLI
;
A
#
# COMPACT_ATOMS: atom_id res chain seq x y z
N MET A 1 -0.27 16.26 12.92
CA MET A 1 -0.34 16.05 11.44
C MET A 1 0.65 16.96 10.74
N GLN A 2 1.40 16.41 9.81
CA GLN A 2 2.33 17.13 8.93
C GLN A 2 1.94 16.84 7.48
N THR A 3 2.00 17.86 6.61
CA THR A 3 1.51 17.74 5.23
C THR A 3 2.50 18.36 4.26
N PHE A 4 2.71 17.65 3.15
CA PHE A 4 3.33 18.16 1.95
C PHE A 4 2.28 18.22 0.83
N HIS A 5 2.27 19.31 0.09
CA HIS A 5 1.39 19.49 -1.07
C HIS A 5 2.08 20.28 -2.16
N ASP A 6 2.18 19.69 -3.35
CA ASP A 6 2.53 20.41 -4.58
C ASP A 6 1.27 20.63 -5.41
N SER A 7 0.78 21.86 -5.43
CA SER A 7 -0.45 22.22 -6.15
C SER A 7 -0.32 22.14 -7.69
N ARG A 8 0.89 22.18 -8.23
CA ARG A 8 1.13 22.06 -9.67
C ARG A 8 0.95 20.64 -10.16
N LEU A 9 1.34 19.67 -9.32
CA LEU A 9 1.25 18.24 -9.60
C LEU A 9 0.00 17.60 -8.99
N GLY A 10 -0.68 18.27 -8.06
CA GLY A 10 -1.73 17.68 -7.25
C GLY A 10 -1.20 16.62 -6.27
N ALA A 11 0.10 16.68 -5.95
CA ALA A 11 0.77 15.70 -5.12
C ALA A 11 0.53 15.97 -3.63
N TYR A 12 0.13 14.92 -2.89
CA TYR A 12 -0.11 14.99 -1.44
C TYR A 12 0.67 13.91 -0.70
N PHE A 13 1.31 14.31 0.40
CA PHE A 13 1.84 13.38 1.39
C PHE A 13 1.53 13.90 2.80
N VAL A 14 0.91 13.05 3.60
CA VAL A 14 0.50 13.35 4.97
C VAL A 14 1.11 12.34 5.91
N MET A 15 1.83 12.83 6.93
CA MET A 15 2.25 12.03 8.07
C MET A 15 1.44 12.45 9.29
N SER A 16 0.75 11.52 9.92
CA SER A 16 0.00 11.74 11.15
C SER A 16 0.45 10.78 12.23
N THR A 17 0.55 11.26 13.46
CA THR A 17 0.75 10.44 14.67
C THR A 17 -0.58 10.13 15.35
N ASP A 18 -1.65 10.78 14.91
CA ASP A 18 -3.00 10.60 15.41
C ASP A 18 -3.98 10.56 14.24
N HIS A 19 -3.88 9.51 13.45
CA HIS A 19 -4.70 9.34 12.25
C HIS A 19 -6.21 9.47 12.55
N ILE A 20 -6.63 9.08 13.74
CA ILE A 20 -8.03 9.08 14.14
C ILE A 20 -8.60 10.49 14.13
N ASN A 21 -7.90 11.44 14.78
CA ASN A 21 -8.33 12.84 14.83
C ASN A 21 -8.11 13.54 13.48
N ASP A 22 -7.11 13.14 12.73
CA ASP A 22 -6.77 13.72 11.42
C ASP A 22 -7.58 13.12 10.26
N PHE A 23 -8.31 12.03 10.51
CA PHE A 23 -9.05 11.25 9.51
C PHE A 23 -10.01 12.06 8.65
N GLN A 24 -10.74 13.01 9.26
CA GLN A 24 -11.68 13.88 8.53
C GLN A 24 -11.00 14.76 7.47
N PHE A 25 -9.74 15.13 7.70
CA PHE A 25 -8.93 15.84 6.72
C PHE A 25 -8.40 14.89 5.65
N ILE A 26 -7.81 13.78 6.07
CA ILE A 26 -7.17 12.80 5.19
C ILE A 26 -8.19 12.25 4.19
N ASN A 27 -9.39 11.87 4.63
CA ASN A 27 -10.43 11.29 3.76
C ASN A 27 -11.01 12.24 2.70
N LYS A 28 -10.72 13.55 2.78
CA LYS A 28 -11.13 14.48 1.73
C LYS A 28 -10.16 14.53 0.56
N LEU A 29 -8.98 13.95 0.70
CA LEU A 29 -7.98 13.93 -0.34
C LEU A 29 -8.24 12.74 -1.30
N PRO A 30 -8.12 12.92 -2.61
CA PRO A 30 -8.44 11.88 -3.57
C PRO A 30 -7.31 10.85 -3.72
N GLY A 31 -7.69 9.61 -4.03
CA GLY A 31 -6.76 8.58 -4.52
C GLY A 31 -5.68 8.14 -3.53
N LEU A 32 -5.98 8.18 -2.22
CA LEU A 32 -4.97 7.96 -1.20
C LEU A 32 -4.60 6.50 -0.99
N MET A 33 -3.32 6.25 -0.85
CA MET A 33 -2.74 5.04 -0.28
C MET A 33 -2.20 5.33 1.11
N SER A 34 -2.37 4.39 2.03
CA SER A 34 -1.98 4.55 3.42
C SER A 34 -1.11 3.41 3.90
N ILE A 35 -0.11 3.75 4.69
CA ILE A 35 0.66 2.84 5.54
C ILE A 35 0.30 3.19 6.97
N LEU A 36 -0.34 2.28 7.68
CA LEU A 36 -0.78 2.47 9.06
C LEU A 36 0.12 1.67 9.98
N TRP A 37 0.67 2.29 11.01
CA TRP A 37 1.57 1.68 11.97
C TRP A 37 1.07 1.88 13.39
N ASN A 38 0.74 0.78 14.07
CA ASN A 38 0.39 0.82 15.48
C ASN A 38 1.66 0.94 16.34
N GLN A 39 1.98 2.15 16.77
CA GLN A 39 3.06 2.43 17.72
C GLN A 39 2.60 2.46 19.18
N SER A 40 1.30 2.27 19.44
CA SER A 40 0.73 2.22 20.79
C SER A 40 1.05 0.90 21.48
N GLN A 41 0.71 0.82 22.78
CA GLN A 41 0.83 -0.44 23.54
C GLN A 41 -0.44 -1.30 23.48
N GLY A 42 -1.54 -0.73 22.95
CA GLY A 42 -2.83 -1.40 22.83
C GLY A 42 -3.09 -1.92 21.41
N MET A 43 -4.12 -2.74 21.29
CA MET A 43 -4.65 -3.16 19.99
C MET A 43 -5.48 -2.03 19.37
N ILE A 44 -5.40 -1.88 18.05
CA ILE A 44 -6.21 -0.95 17.28
C ILE A 44 -7.06 -1.77 16.31
N ASP A 45 -8.37 -1.70 16.47
CA ASP A 45 -9.30 -2.32 15.55
C ASP A 45 -9.59 -1.37 14.37
N ILE A 46 -9.48 -1.91 13.18
CA ILE A 46 -9.83 -1.23 11.92
C ILE A 46 -10.79 -2.11 11.13
N SER A 47 -11.53 -1.51 10.22
CA SER A 47 -12.28 -2.21 9.18
C SER A 47 -11.67 -1.86 7.82
N LEU A 48 -11.43 -2.86 7.00
CA LEU A 48 -10.99 -2.70 5.62
C LEU A 48 -11.90 -3.53 4.73
N ASP A 49 -12.71 -2.86 3.89
CA ASP A 49 -13.76 -3.48 3.08
C ASP A 49 -14.70 -4.37 3.92
N ASP A 50 -15.18 -3.84 5.06
CA ASP A 50 -16.03 -4.51 6.04
C ASP A 50 -15.37 -5.70 6.80
N ILE A 51 -14.09 -5.98 6.52
CA ILE A 51 -13.32 -6.98 7.26
C ILE A 51 -12.68 -6.34 8.49
N ARG A 52 -13.08 -6.79 9.68
CA ARG A 52 -12.49 -6.32 10.95
C ARG A 52 -11.11 -6.93 11.17
N ILE A 53 -10.13 -6.08 11.43
CA ILE A 53 -8.73 -6.43 11.67
C ILE A 53 -8.27 -5.80 12.98
N SER A 54 -7.65 -6.59 13.85
CA SER A 54 -7.06 -6.13 15.12
C SER A 54 -5.55 -5.96 14.93
N LEU A 55 -5.10 -4.72 14.77
CA LEU A 55 -3.70 -4.35 14.59
C LEU A 55 -2.98 -4.35 15.94
N GLN A 56 -2.09 -5.30 16.15
CA GLN A 56 -1.31 -5.43 17.38
C GLN A 56 -0.24 -4.32 17.48
N PRO A 57 0.32 -4.07 18.69
CA PRO A 57 1.49 -3.21 18.84
C PRO A 57 2.62 -3.57 17.88
N ASN A 58 3.26 -2.58 17.29
CA ASN A 58 4.33 -2.72 16.29
C ASN A 58 3.94 -3.49 15.02
N GLN A 59 2.66 -3.53 14.67
CA GLN A 59 2.20 -4.00 13.38
C GLN A 59 1.96 -2.85 12.41
N VAL A 60 2.20 -3.14 11.15
CA VAL A 60 1.92 -2.26 10.01
C VAL A 60 0.89 -2.94 9.11
N ILE A 61 -0.04 -2.17 8.61
CA ILE A 61 -0.98 -2.54 7.55
C ILE A 61 -0.96 -1.49 6.46
N THR A 62 -1.27 -1.87 5.24
CA THR A 62 -1.40 -0.95 4.12
C THR A 62 -2.82 -0.98 3.57
N ALA A 63 -3.28 0.16 3.09
CA ALA A 63 -4.56 0.30 2.40
C ALA A 63 -4.37 1.09 1.10
N THR A 64 -5.13 0.74 0.08
CA THR A 64 -5.15 1.42 -1.21
C THR A 64 -6.38 2.31 -1.32
N HIS A 65 -6.38 3.22 -2.29
CA HIS A 65 -7.54 4.06 -2.61
C HIS A 65 -8.77 3.28 -3.11
N LEU A 66 -8.62 1.99 -3.40
CA LEU A 66 -9.70 1.10 -3.82
C LEU A 66 -10.43 0.46 -2.64
N GLN A 67 -9.91 0.63 -1.43
CA GLN A 67 -10.41 -0.02 -0.23
C GLN A 67 -11.08 0.99 0.70
N ASN A 68 -12.16 0.56 1.32
CA ASN A 68 -12.84 1.34 2.36
C ASN A 68 -12.15 1.08 3.72
N LEU A 69 -11.42 2.08 4.22
CA LEU A 69 -10.73 2.02 5.49
C LEU A 69 -11.51 2.78 6.56
N GLU A 70 -11.82 2.11 7.66
CA GLU A 70 -12.41 2.73 8.85
C GLU A 70 -11.59 2.40 10.10
N ILE A 71 -11.35 3.38 10.96
CA ILE A 71 -10.70 3.19 12.26
C ILE A 71 -11.79 3.01 13.32
N LEU A 72 -11.87 1.83 13.93
CA LEU A 72 -12.90 1.47 14.91
C LEU A 72 -12.49 1.83 16.34
N THR A 73 -11.21 1.69 16.69
CA THR A 73 -10.66 2.11 17.98
C THR A 73 -10.37 3.60 17.96
N LYS A 74 -10.93 4.38 18.93
CA LYS A 74 -10.84 5.85 18.93
C LYS A 74 -9.94 6.42 20.04
N ASP A 75 -9.44 5.58 20.93
CA ASP A 75 -8.70 5.96 22.15
C ASP A 75 -7.20 5.63 22.08
N GLN A 76 -6.71 5.16 20.95
CA GLN A 76 -5.31 4.79 20.76
C GLN A 76 -4.73 5.56 19.56
N PRO A 77 -3.53 6.18 19.69
CA PRO A 77 -2.91 6.88 18.60
C PRO A 77 -2.46 5.89 17.51
N LEU A 78 -2.79 6.20 16.25
CA LEU A 78 -2.38 5.44 15.08
C LEU A 78 -1.53 6.32 14.19
N THR A 79 -0.30 5.89 13.93
CA THR A 79 0.59 6.59 12.99
C THR A 79 0.25 6.20 11.56
N SER A 80 0.18 7.18 10.69
CA SER A 80 -0.04 6.95 9.26
C SER A 80 0.90 7.74 8.37
N PHE A 81 1.23 7.13 7.23
CA PHE A 81 1.88 7.75 6.07
C PHE A 81 0.92 7.58 4.91
N THR A 82 0.31 8.68 4.50
CA THR A 82 -0.76 8.66 3.50
C THR A 82 -0.37 9.55 2.33
N PHE A 83 -0.48 9.03 1.12
CA PHE A 83 -0.02 9.68 -0.11
C PHE A 83 -0.88 9.32 -1.30
N ASN A 84 -0.91 10.18 -2.30
CA ASN A 84 -1.56 9.90 -3.57
C ASN A 84 -0.55 9.50 -4.66
N ARG A 85 -1.07 9.07 -5.81
CA ARG A 85 -0.27 8.62 -6.95
C ARG A 85 0.65 9.70 -7.49
N GLU A 86 0.19 10.95 -7.48
CA GLU A 86 0.94 12.11 -7.95
C GLU A 86 2.15 12.40 -7.09
N PHE A 87 2.09 12.06 -5.79
CA PHE A 87 3.25 12.14 -4.91
C PHE A 87 4.19 10.95 -5.11
N TYR A 88 3.66 9.72 -5.07
CA TYR A 88 4.46 8.51 -5.24
C TYR A 88 3.65 7.38 -5.87
N CYS A 89 3.94 7.09 -7.13
CA CYS A 89 3.29 6.00 -7.84
C CYS A 89 3.97 4.66 -7.52
N VAL A 90 3.35 3.84 -6.69
CA VAL A 90 3.88 2.51 -6.34
C VAL A 90 3.99 1.58 -7.54
N VAL A 91 3.18 1.79 -8.58
CA VAL A 91 3.19 0.99 -9.82
C VAL A 91 4.39 1.34 -10.69
N ASP A 92 4.68 2.64 -10.85
CA ASP A 92 5.80 3.08 -11.70
C ASP A 92 7.16 2.80 -11.06
N HIS A 93 7.24 2.86 -9.71
CA HIS A 93 8.44 2.57 -8.94
C HIS A 93 8.56 1.09 -8.50
N ASP A 94 7.65 0.23 -8.95
CA ASP A 94 7.60 -1.14 -8.46
C ASP A 94 8.84 -1.96 -8.80
N ASN A 95 9.47 -1.73 -9.95
CA ASN A 95 10.74 -2.37 -10.29
C ASN A 95 11.86 -2.08 -9.28
N GLU A 96 11.75 -0.98 -8.54
CA GLU A 96 12.74 -0.56 -7.54
C GLU A 96 12.43 -1.09 -6.14
N VAL A 97 11.14 -1.18 -5.79
CA VAL A 97 10.71 -1.51 -4.43
C VAL A 97 10.03 -2.87 -4.31
N SER A 98 9.53 -3.42 -5.41
CA SER A 98 8.82 -4.73 -5.48
C SER A 98 7.73 -4.88 -4.41
N CYS A 99 7.00 -3.79 -4.12
CA CYS A 99 5.97 -3.76 -3.09
C CYS A 99 4.57 -4.05 -3.63
N ASN A 100 4.37 -3.87 -4.93
CA ASN A 100 3.11 -4.11 -5.58
C ASN A 100 2.78 -5.61 -5.55
N GLY A 101 1.55 -5.96 -5.17
CA GLY A 101 1.17 -7.35 -4.95
C GLY A 101 1.65 -7.96 -3.63
N ILE A 102 2.47 -7.26 -2.85
CA ILE A 102 2.88 -7.70 -1.51
C ILE A 102 2.29 -6.80 -0.44
N LEU A 103 2.50 -5.49 -0.56
CA LEU A 103 1.94 -4.50 0.36
C LEU A 103 0.67 -3.87 -0.19
N PHE A 104 0.62 -3.62 -1.49
CA PHE A 104 -0.48 -2.99 -2.19
C PHE A 104 -0.96 -3.89 -3.32
N TYR A 105 -2.27 -3.87 -3.63
CA TYR A 105 -2.88 -4.50 -4.82
C TYR A 105 -2.72 -6.03 -4.95
N GLY A 106 -2.94 -6.82 -3.91
CA GLY A 106 -3.20 -8.18 -4.29
C GLY A 106 -2.46 -9.29 -3.63
N TYR A 107 -2.61 -9.40 -2.36
CA TYR A 107 -2.36 -10.65 -1.68
C TYR A 107 -3.65 -11.21 -1.05
N HIS A 108 -3.68 -12.52 -0.87
CA HIS A 108 -4.79 -13.31 -0.35
C HIS A 108 -5.31 -12.83 1.02
N GLU A 109 -4.41 -12.32 1.83
CA GLU A 109 -4.72 -11.71 3.11
C GLU A 109 -4.14 -10.31 3.14
N ILE A 110 -4.85 -9.41 3.79
CA ILE A 110 -4.34 -8.06 4.02
C ILE A 110 -3.03 -8.20 4.81
N PRO A 111 -1.88 -7.78 4.28
CA PRO A 111 -0.60 -8.08 4.88
C PRO A 111 -0.42 -7.34 6.20
N LEU A 112 -0.59 -8.05 7.31
CA LEU A 112 -0.20 -7.60 8.63
C LEU A 112 1.30 -7.85 8.81
N VAL A 113 2.08 -6.78 8.78
CA VAL A 113 3.54 -6.86 8.87
C VAL A 113 4.00 -6.53 10.28
N ASN A 114 4.57 -7.51 10.98
CA ASN A 114 5.17 -7.28 12.30
C ASN A 114 6.53 -6.60 12.15
N ILE A 115 6.77 -5.54 12.89
CA ILE A 115 8.09 -4.94 13.03
C ILE A 115 8.78 -5.63 14.22
N PRO A 116 9.83 -6.44 13.98
CA PRO A 116 10.56 -7.10 15.06
C PRO A 116 11.22 -6.08 16.00
N ILE A 117 11.36 -6.43 17.28
CA ILE A 117 11.99 -5.56 18.30
C ILE A 117 13.37 -5.02 17.83
N MET A 118 14.15 -5.85 17.14
CA MET A 118 15.46 -5.46 16.60
C MET A 118 15.39 -4.41 15.48
N GLU A 119 14.25 -4.32 14.79
CA GLU A 119 14.03 -3.33 13.72
C GLU A 119 13.30 -2.07 14.22
N ASP A 120 12.59 -2.13 15.34
CA ASP A 120 11.82 -1.01 15.89
C ASP A 120 12.65 0.29 16.03
N PRO A 121 13.90 0.30 16.58
CA PRO A 121 14.69 1.51 16.66
C PRO A 121 15.01 2.11 15.29
N LYS A 122 15.17 1.28 14.26
CA LYS A 122 15.46 1.73 12.90
C LYS A 122 14.23 2.34 12.21
N PHE A 123 13.03 1.87 12.54
CA PHE A 123 11.79 2.47 12.08
C PHE A 123 11.52 3.79 12.79
N LYS A 124 11.73 3.85 14.11
CA LYS A 124 11.61 5.10 14.88
C LYS A 124 12.62 6.16 14.44
N ALA A 125 13.85 5.77 14.14
CA ALA A 125 14.84 6.69 13.59
C ALA A 125 14.41 7.22 12.20
N LEU A 126 13.85 6.36 11.34
CA LEU A 126 13.33 6.81 10.05
C LEU A 126 12.14 7.77 10.23
N PHE A 127 11.26 7.51 11.20
CA PHE A 127 10.16 8.40 11.54
C PHE A 127 10.67 9.80 11.95
N GLN A 128 11.71 9.87 12.79
CA GLN A 128 12.34 11.14 13.19
C GLN A 128 12.90 11.90 11.98
N VAL A 129 13.52 11.18 11.02
CA VAL A 129 14.01 11.82 9.79
C VAL A 129 12.86 12.39 8.96
N PHE A 130 11.70 11.74 8.90
CA PHE A 130 10.51 12.32 8.27
C PHE A 130 10.06 13.60 9.00
N ASP A 131 10.03 13.55 10.34
CA ASP A 131 9.62 14.69 11.17
C ASP A 131 10.50 15.89 10.93
N ASP A 132 11.82 15.70 10.91
CA ASP A 132 12.81 16.73 10.59
C ASP A 132 12.61 17.26 9.16
N GLU A 133 12.39 16.39 8.17
CA GLU A 133 12.22 16.80 6.79
C GLU A 133 10.95 17.64 6.56
N PHE A 134 9.87 17.36 7.26
CA PHE A 134 8.67 18.18 7.19
C PHE A 134 8.87 19.61 7.74
N GLN A 135 9.92 19.86 8.52
CA GLN A 135 10.27 21.21 8.99
C GLN A 135 11.09 21.98 7.93
N ASN A 136 11.75 21.29 7.01
CA ASN A 136 12.51 21.90 5.93
C ASN A 136 11.54 22.27 4.79
N ARG A 137 11.39 23.58 4.53
CA ARG A 137 10.49 24.07 3.46
C ARG A 137 11.32 24.68 2.35
N ASP A 138 11.92 23.81 1.54
CA ASP A 138 12.69 24.21 0.39
C ASP A 138 12.18 23.52 -0.90
N ASP A 139 12.80 23.83 -2.03
CA ASP A 139 12.36 23.35 -3.34
C ASP A 139 12.58 21.84 -3.55
N ILE A 140 13.41 21.20 -2.72
CA ILE A 140 13.75 19.77 -2.80
C ILE A 140 13.07 18.91 -1.72
N GLN A 141 12.28 19.51 -0.82
CA GLN A 141 11.57 18.79 0.25
C GLN A 141 10.74 17.61 -0.30
N GLY A 142 10.02 17.84 -1.41
CA GLY A 142 9.18 16.80 -2.01
C GLY A 142 9.98 15.57 -2.45
N GLU A 143 11.13 15.80 -3.09
CA GLU A 143 12.02 14.70 -3.52
C GLU A 143 12.60 13.94 -2.31
N MET A 144 13.02 14.66 -1.27
CA MET A 144 13.53 14.04 -0.05
C MET A 144 12.46 13.20 0.64
N LEU A 145 11.24 13.70 0.78
CA LEU A 145 10.12 12.97 1.34
C LEU A 145 9.77 11.72 0.52
N GLN A 146 9.88 11.76 -0.82
CA GLN A 146 9.71 10.59 -1.70
C GLN A 146 10.78 9.54 -1.45
N ILE A 147 12.06 9.95 -1.29
CA ILE A 147 13.17 9.04 -0.97
C ILE A 147 12.95 8.36 0.38
N LEU A 148 12.51 9.09 1.39
CA LEU A 148 12.20 8.57 2.71
C LEU A 148 11.02 7.59 2.66
N LEU A 149 9.94 7.92 1.94
CA LEU A 149 8.78 7.04 1.74
C LEU A 149 9.20 5.76 1.02
N LYS A 150 9.99 5.87 -0.04
CA LYS A 150 10.55 4.71 -0.75
C LYS A 150 11.36 3.81 0.19
N ARG A 151 12.21 4.39 1.05
CA ARG A 151 12.96 3.64 2.07
C ARG A 151 12.03 2.91 3.05
N LEU A 152 10.97 3.57 3.52
CA LEU A 152 9.96 2.97 4.39
C LEU A 152 9.29 1.77 3.72
N ILE A 153 8.80 1.95 2.50
CA ILE A 153 8.16 0.91 1.69
C ILE A 153 9.11 -0.29 1.52
N ILE A 154 10.37 -0.08 1.13
CA ILE A 154 11.36 -1.15 0.98
C ILE A 154 11.56 -1.91 2.29
N LYS A 155 11.66 -1.22 3.43
CA LYS A 155 11.83 -1.87 4.73
C LYS A 155 10.62 -2.76 5.07
N ILE A 156 9.41 -2.25 4.92
CA ILE A 156 8.18 -3.01 5.17
C ILE A 156 8.07 -4.19 4.21
N THR A 157 8.35 -4.00 2.91
CA THR A 157 8.33 -5.07 1.89
C THR A 157 9.28 -6.21 2.26
N ARG A 158 10.50 -5.90 2.71
CA ARG A 158 11.47 -6.93 3.15
C ARG A 158 10.95 -7.74 4.35
N LEU A 159 10.30 -7.07 5.32
CA LEU A 159 9.68 -7.75 6.46
C LEU A 159 8.50 -8.61 6.01
N ALA A 160 7.63 -8.07 5.17
CA ALA A 160 6.48 -8.79 4.61
C ALA A 160 6.94 -10.04 3.85
N LYS A 161 7.90 -9.92 2.95
CA LYS A 161 8.48 -11.07 2.21
C LYS A 161 8.96 -12.17 3.16
N LYS A 162 9.71 -11.79 4.19
CA LYS A 162 10.23 -12.75 5.17
C LYS A 162 9.13 -13.45 5.98
N GLN A 163 8.07 -12.71 6.33
CA GLN A 163 6.98 -13.23 7.16
C GLN A 163 5.97 -14.06 6.38
N LEU A 164 5.59 -13.60 5.18
CA LEU A 164 4.58 -14.26 4.37
C LEU A 164 5.12 -15.50 3.66
N PHE A 165 6.35 -15.44 3.16
CA PHE A 165 6.87 -16.48 2.28
C PHE A 165 7.94 -17.36 2.93
N GLY A 166 8.59 -16.92 4.02
CA GLY A 166 9.69 -17.66 4.61
C GLY A 166 10.83 -17.93 3.60
N ALA A 167 11.57 -19.02 3.82
CA ALA A 167 12.68 -19.42 2.94
C ALA A 167 12.26 -20.28 1.72
N LYS A 168 10.95 -20.59 1.56
CA LYS A 168 10.45 -21.58 0.57
C LYS A 168 9.43 -21.02 -0.41
N SER A 169 9.27 -19.71 -0.54
CA SER A 169 8.28 -19.15 -1.46
C SER A 169 8.69 -19.34 -2.92
N ASN A 170 7.71 -19.67 -3.76
CA ASN A 170 7.88 -19.70 -5.20
C ASN A 170 7.85 -18.26 -5.73
N ASP A 171 8.98 -17.56 -5.65
CA ASP A 171 9.11 -16.14 -6.02
C ASP A 171 8.53 -15.85 -7.42
N SER A 172 8.54 -16.83 -8.34
CA SER A 172 8.02 -16.67 -9.70
C SER A 172 6.48 -16.53 -9.77
N GLU A 173 5.73 -17.14 -8.85
CA GLU A 173 4.27 -17.07 -8.85
C GLU A 173 3.79 -15.75 -8.23
N ILE A 174 4.46 -15.31 -7.19
CA ILE A 174 4.22 -14.00 -6.57
C ILE A 174 4.53 -12.90 -7.58
N GLU A 175 5.65 -13.04 -8.28
CA GLU A 175 6.05 -12.13 -9.34
C GLU A 175 5.01 -12.09 -10.47
N LEU A 176 4.41 -13.21 -10.82
CA LEU A 176 3.36 -13.27 -11.84
C LEU A 176 2.11 -12.48 -11.42
N ILE A 177 1.63 -12.66 -10.16
CA ILE A 177 0.50 -11.89 -9.63
C ILE A 177 0.82 -10.39 -9.61
N ARG A 178 2.02 -10.05 -9.15
CA ARG A 178 2.50 -8.68 -9.12
C ARG A 178 2.47 -8.02 -10.49
N GLN A 179 3.05 -8.67 -11.50
CA GLN A 179 3.07 -8.18 -12.87
C GLN A 179 1.67 -8.05 -13.45
N PHE A 180 0.78 -8.99 -13.15
CA PHE A 180 -0.62 -8.92 -13.57
C PHE A 180 -1.28 -7.66 -13.02
N ASN A 181 -1.16 -7.37 -11.72
CA ASN A 181 -1.77 -6.20 -11.08
C ASN A 181 -1.23 -4.88 -11.67
N ILE A 182 0.08 -4.80 -11.94
CA ILE A 182 0.69 -3.65 -12.62
C ILE A 182 0.09 -3.44 -14.02
N LEU A 183 -0.06 -4.51 -14.78
CA LEU A 183 -0.63 -4.43 -16.12
C LEU A 183 -2.10 -4.03 -16.09
N VAL A 184 -2.87 -4.54 -15.10
CA VAL A 184 -4.26 -4.13 -14.91
C VAL A 184 -4.34 -2.63 -14.61
N ASP A 185 -3.56 -2.12 -13.67
CA ASP A 185 -3.52 -0.69 -13.33
C ASP A 185 -3.20 0.18 -14.56
N LYS A 186 -2.27 -0.26 -15.40
CA LYS A 186 -1.87 0.48 -16.61
C LYS A 186 -2.88 0.40 -17.76
N HIS A 187 -3.62 -0.69 -17.88
CA HIS A 187 -4.36 -1.00 -19.10
C HIS A 187 -5.87 -1.25 -18.90
N PHE A 188 -6.42 -1.16 -17.66
CA PHE A 188 -7.83 -1.46 -17.40
C PHE A 188 -8.82 -0.65 -18.24
N LYS A 189 -8.44 0.55 -18.71
CA LYS A 189 -9.30 1.38 -19.57
C LYS A 189 -9.50 0.78 -20.96
N THR A 190 -8.54 0.04 -21.47
CA THR A 190 -8.53 -0.49 -22.85
C THR A 190 -8.62 -2.02 -22.92
N HIS A 191 -8.14 -2.74 -21.90
CA HIS A 191 -8.11 -4.20 -21.85
C HIS A 191 -8.96 -4.69 -20.69
N LYS A 192 -10.02 -5.46 -21.01
CA LYS A 192 -11.01 -5.92 -20.02
C LYS A 192 -11.11 -7.45 -19.90
N LYS A 193 -10.29 -8.19 -20.66
CA LYS A 193 -10.30 -9.65 -20.68
C LYS A 193 -9.04 -10.22 -20.06
N VAL A 194 -9.19 -11.31 -19.33
CA VAL A 194 -8.04 -12.04 -18.75
C VAL A 194 -7.04 -12.50 -19.82
N SER A 195 -7.53 -12.85 -21.03
CA SER A 195 -6.67 -13.23 -22.16
C SER A 195 -5.68 -12.14 -22.53
N ASP A 196 -6.12 -10.87 -22.52
CA ASP A 196 -5.27 -9.74 -22.93
C ASP A 196 -4.04 -9.63 -22.02
N TYR A 197 -4.25 -9.78 -20.72
CA TYR A 197 -3.17 -9.75 -19.72
C TYR A 197 -2.32 -11.03 -19.72
N ALA A 198 -2.94 -12.18 -20.01
CA ALA A 198 -2.23 -13.43 -20.17
C ALA A 198 -1.22 -13.36 -21.32
N ASP A 199 -1.63 -12.79 -22.46
CA ASP A 199 -0.77 -12.56 -23.61
C ASP A 199 0.39 -11.60 -23.30
N MET A 200 0.13 -10.48 -22.60
CA MET A 200 1.16 -9.54 -22.13
C MET A 200 2.18 -10.19 -21.21
N LEU A 201 1.76 -11.19 -20.42
CA LEU A 201 2.61 -11.93 -19.48
C LEU A 201 3.24 -13.18 -20.08
N PHE A 202 3.00 -13.45 -21.36
CA PHE A 202 3.45 -14.70 -22.03
C PHE A 202 3.02 -15.96 -21.29
N LYS A 203 1.77 -15.95 -20.77
CA LYS A 203 1.16 -17.07 -20.04
C LYS A 203 -0.19 -17.44 -20.63
N SER A 204 -0.71 -18.63 -20.31
CA SER A 204 -2.09 -18.97 -20.65
C SER A 204 -3.06 -18.40 -19.60
N PRO A 205 -4.31 -18.08 -19.99
CA PRO A 205 -5.36 -17.71 -19.01
C PRO A 205 -5.53 -18.76 -17.91
N LYS A 206 -5.37 -20.05 -18.24
CA LYS A 206 -5.41 -21.15 -17.28
C LYS A 206 -4.27 -21.10 -16.27
N THR A 207 -3.07 -20.74 -16.71
CA THR A 207 -1.91 -20.55 -15.80
C THR A 207 -2.20 -19.43 -14.81
N LEU A 208 -2.70 -18.28 -15.28
CA LEU A 208 -3.10 -17.18 -14.42
C LEU A 208 -4.17 -17.63 -13.41
N ALA A 209 -5.25 -18.22 -13.87
CA ALA A 209 -6.34 -18.69 -12.99
C ALA A 209 -5.82 -19.65 -11.91
N ASN A 210 -4.96 -20.60 -12.27
CA ASN A 210 -4.37 -21.56 -11.33
C ASN A 210 -3.44 -20.89 -10.31
N THR A 211 -2.64 -19.90 -10.73
CA THR A 211 -1.76 -19.17 -9.82
C THR A 211 -2.59 -18.33 -8.84
N PHE A 212 -3.59 -17.63 -9.34
CA PHE A 212 -4.49 -16.84 -8.52
C PHE A 212 -5.28 -17.71 -7.52
N SER A 213 -5.85 -18.86 -7.94
CA SER A 213 -6.58 -19.74 -7.03
C SER A 213 -5.76 -20.31 -5.87
N ARG A 214 -4.42 -20.31 -5.99
CA ARG A 214 -3.50 -20.78 -4.92
C ARG A 214 -3.01 -19.67 -4.02
N LEU A 215 -2.94 -18.44 -4.52
CA LEU A 215 -2.24 -17.35 -3.85
C LEU A 215 -3.10 -16.10 -3.67
N HIS A 216 -4.36 -16.12 -4.11
CA HIS A 216 -5.21 -14.93 -4.09
C HIS A 216 -6.69 -15.31 -3.98
N ASP A 217 -7.48 -14.58 -3.16
CA ASP A 217 -8.93 -14.83 -3.01
C ASP A 217 -9.74 -14.40 -4.22
N ALA A 218 -9.33 -13.30 -4.86
CA ALA A 218 -9.99 -12.81 -6.06
C ALA A 218 -9.42 -13.47 -7.31
N THR A 219 -10.29 -13.79 -8.27
CA THR A 219 -9.87 -14.26 -9.60
C THR A 219 -9.27 -13.10 -10.41
N PRO A 220 -8.47 -13.40 -11.46
CA PRO A 220 -7.97 -12.37 -12.37
C PRO A 220 -9.06 -11.47 -12.94
N LEU A 221 -10.23 -12.05 -13.26
CA LEU A 221 -11.37 -11.30 -13.79
C LEU A 221 -11.97 -10.35 -12.76
N GLN A 222 -12.10 -10.79 -11.51
CA GLN A 222 -12.59 -9.93 -10.42
C GLN A 222 -11.69 -8.73 -10.20
N ILE A 223 -10.37 -8.91 -10.25
CA ILE A 223 -9.42 -7.79 -10.12
C ILE A 223 -9.62 -6.77 -11.26
N ILE A 224 -9.69 -7.23 -12.51
CA ILE A 224 -9.95 -6.34 -13.64
C ILE A 224 -11.26 -5.55 -13.43
N HIS A 225 -12.32 -6.22 -13.00
CA HIS A 225 -13.61 -5.58 -12.74
C HIS A 225 -13.51 -4.55 -11.61
N THR A 226 -12.84 -4.85 -10.51
CA THR A 226 -12.66 -3.91 -9.41
C THR A 226 -11.98 -2.63 -9.90
N TYR A 227 -10.91 -2.74 -10.69
CA TYR A 227 -10.24 -1.56 -11.27
C TYR A 227 -11.16 -0.76 -12.19
N VAL A 228 -11.94 -1.42 -13.03
CA VAL A 228 -12.89 -0.75 -13.93
C VAL A 228 -13.95 0.00 -13.12
N PHE A 229 -14.64 -0.67 -12.21
CA PHE A 229 -15.74 -0.08 -11.45
C PHE A 229 -15.29 1.05 -10.53
N THR A 230 -14.20 0.86 -9.79
CA THR A 230 -13.73 1.89 -8.84
C THR A 230 -13.25 3.16 -9.54
N ASN A 231 -12.68 3.04 -10.72
CA ASN A 231 -12.19 4.20 -11.47
C ASN A 231 -13.23 4.82 -12.41
N GLU A 232 -14.33 4.12 -12.74
CA GLU A 232 -15.46 4.71 -13.48
C GLU A 232 -16.39 5.56 -12.57
N VAL A 233 -16.37 5.34 -11.26
CA VAL A 233 -17.20 6.09 -10.28
C VAL A 233 -16.54 7.42 -9.87
N LEU A 234 -15.25 7.60 -10.16
CA LEU A 234 -14.47 8.80 -9.81
C LEU A 234 -14.38 9.85 -10.94
N ILE A 235 -15.14 9.65 -12.05
CA ILE A 235 -15.31 10.62 -13.15
C ILE A 235 -16.72 11.18 -13.12
#